data_7a84cc7012aa374fa4aad533a8a57a24
#
_entry.id   7a84cc7012aa374fa4aad533a8a57a24
#
_cell.length_a   1.000
_cell.length_b   1.000
_cell.length_c   1.000
_cell.angle_alpha   90.00
_cell.angle_beta   90.00
_cell.angle_gamma   90.00
#
_symmetry.space_group_name_H-M   'P 1'
#
loop_
_entity.id
_entity.type
_entity.pdbx_description
1 polymer ?
#
loop_
_entity_poly.entity_id
_entity_poly.type
_entity_poly.pdbx_seq_one_letter_code
_entity_poly.pdbx_strand_id
1 'polypeptide(L)'
;MSEADPLFGSATKPGWTHGPIFDADVHIDPPHDMWKEYLPESQRAKAPVIEHGEDCDYICFEGNRRPVMMINNQAGRAGKDFKMKGRVSEQRNTYDPAKRLADMDLDGIDQAICFGGGPLGSFDNDLYIASFEGYSRWVMDWASNAPHRLFPVGHAPMRDIDETISHVKRLAKMGFRMVQLPAFPQNPEAWKTSSEIKNMKSGQVAAQTGDPQGALQYYQPEFDKLWKVLCDEGIVITF
;
A
#
# COMPACT_ATOMS: atom_id res chain seq x y z
N MET A 1 -3.17 -8.87 -39.73
CA MET A 1 -2.56 -8.02 -38.67
C MET A 1 -3.71 -7.60 -37.79
N SER A 2 -3.85 -8.18 -36.58
CA SER A 2 -4.87 -7.75 -35.63
C SER A 2 -4.44 -6.39 -35.08
N GLU A 3 -5.31 -5.40 -35.16
CA GLU A 3 -5.11 -4.14 -34.44
C GLU A 3 -4.94 -4.47 -32.95
N ALA A 4 -3.91 -3.89 -32.34
CA ALA A 4 -3.67 -4.03 -30.92
C ALA A 4 -4.89 -3.45 -30.17
N ASP A 5 -5.41 -4.22 -29.21
CA ASP A 5 -6.47 -3.75 -28.34
C ASP A 5 -5.98 -2.49 -27.60
N PRO A 6 -6.66 -1.37 -27.68
CA PRO A 6 -6.23 -0.13 -27.03
C PRO A 6 -6.18 -0.22 -25.50
N LEU A 7 -6.80 -1.24 -24.88
CA LEU A 7 -6.72 -1.53 -23.45
C LEU A 7 -5.47 -2.32 -23.07
N PHE A 8 -4.90 -3.07 -24.00
CA PHE A 8 -3.72 -3.89 -23.79
C PHE A 8 -2.65 -3.41 -24.75
N GLY A 9 -1.70 -2.63 -24.29
CA GLY A 9 -0.55 -2.26 -25.10
C GLY A 9 0.09 -3.50 -25.71
N SER A 10 0.52 -3.46 -26.96
CA SER A 10 1.10 -4.62 -27.63
C SER A 10 2.56 -4.83 -27.21
N ALA A 11 2.77 -5.48 -26.09
CA ALA A 11 4.08 -6.00 -25.72
C ALA A 11 4.09 -7.53 -25.82
N THR A 12 3.77 -8.07 -27.01
CA THR A 12 4.05 -9.49 -27.26
C THR A 12 5.55 -9.65 -27.48
N LYS A 13 6.25 -10.24 -26.52
CA LYS A 13 7.62 -10.70 -26.75
C LYS A 13 7.66 -11.68 -27.94
N PRO A 14 8.68 -11.60 -28.80
CA PRO A 14 8.87 -12.59 -29.84
C PRO A 14 8.90 -14.00 -29.24
N GLY A 15 7.95 -14.85 -29.67
CA GLY A 15 7.82 -16.23 -29.18
C GLY A 15 6.72 -16.51 -28.17
N TRP A 16 6.05 -15.49 -27.62
CA TRP A 16 4.87 -15.69 -26.78
C TRP A 16 3.63 -15.91 -27.66
N THR A 17 2.95 -17.02 -27.43
CA THR A 17 1.71 -17.40 -28.15
C THR A 17 0.46 -17.13 -27.33
N HIS A 18 0.61 -16.55 -26.14
CA HIS A 18 -0.47 -16.26 -25.21
C HIS A 18 -0.96 -14.81 -25.36
N GLY A 19 -2.22 -14.58 -24.99
CA GLY A 19 -2.76 -13.23 -24.87
C GLY A 19 -2.07 -12.42 -23.77
N PRO A 20 -2.54 -11.17 -23.51
CA PRO A 20 -1.97 -10.30 -22.48
C PRO A 20 -1.93 -10.99 -21.11
N ILE A 21 -0.84 -10.80 -20.37
CA ILE A 21 -0.66 -11.31 -19.01
C ILE A 21 -0.96 -10.19 -18.02
N PHE A 22 -1.89 -10.47 -17.13
CA PHE A 22 -2.29 -9.59 -16.06
C PHE A 22 -1.84 -10.17 -14.71
N ASP A 23 -0.94 -9.48 -14.02
CA ASP A 23 -0.51 -9.85 -12.68
C ASP A 23 -1.45 -9.20 -11.65
N ALA A 24 -2.15 -10.03 -10.89
CA ALA A 24 -3.17 -9.58 -9.96
C ALA A 24 -2.64 -9.26 -8.55
N ASP A 25 -1.34 -9.45 -8.27
CA ASP A 25 -0.78 -9.33 -6.92
C ASP A 25 0.71 -8.92 -6.95
N VAL A 26 0.97 -7.71 -7.43
CA VAL A 26 2.32 -7.13 -7.42
C VAL A 26 2.52 -6.26 -6.19
N HIS A 27 3.59 -6.50 -5.46
CA HIS A 27 3.96 -5.67 -4.32
C HIS A 27 4.96 -4.57 -4.71
N ILE A 28 4.70 -3.36 -4.22
CA ILE A 28 5.59 -2.21 -4.31
C ILE A 28 5.90 -1.69 -2.91
N ASP A 29 7.15 -1.32 -2.68
CA ASP A 29 7.55 -0.69 -1.42
C ASP A 29 7.85 0.78 -1.67
N PRO A 30 7.14 1.71 -1.00
CA PRO A 30 7.44 3.13 -1.13
C PRO A 30 8.84 3.45 -0.57
N PRO A 31 9.52 4.48 -1.11
CA PRO A 31 10.79 4.94 -0.51
C PRO A 31 10.54 5.39 0.93
N HIS A 32 11.45 5.04 1.84
CA HIS A 32 11.26 5.31 3.27
C HIS A 32 11.14 6.79 3.61
N ASP A 33 11.64 7.67 2.77
CA ASP A 33 11.61 9.11 2.95
C ASP A 33 10.45 9.83 2.23
N MET A 34 9.55 9.09 1.56
CA MET A 34 8.39 9.67 0.89
C MET A 34 7.54 10.55 1.83
N TRP A 35 7.51 10.21 3.11
CA TRP A 35 6.74 10.93 4.10
C TRP A 35 7.18 12.38 4.29
N LYS A 36 8.44 12.72 3.97
CA LYS A 36 8.95 14.10 4.00
C LYS A 36 8.27 14.99 2.97
N GLU A 37 7.82 14.40 1.87
CA GLU A 37 7.18 15.11 0.78
C GLU A 37 5.65 15.03 0.88
N TYR A 38 5.12 13.83 1.11
CA TYR A 38 3.70 13.54 1.01
C TYR A 38 2.90 13.76 2.29
N LEU A 39 3.53 13.92 3.45
CA LEU A 39 2.85 14.38 4.66
C LEU A 39 2.72 15.92 4.68
N PRO A 40 1.63 16.44 5.30
CA PRO A 40 1.54 17.85 5.65
C PRO A 40 2.74 18.27 6.51
N GLU A 41 3.22 19.50 6.35
CA GLU A 41 4.38 20.01 7.07
C GLU A 41 4.28 19.83 8.59
N SER A 42 3.10 20.04 9.16
CA SER A 42 2.81 19.87 10.59
C SER A 42 3.00 18.43 11.11
N GLN A 43 3.00 17.44 10.23
CA GLN A 43 3.13 16.02 10.60
C GLN A 43 4.49 15.42 10.25
N ARG A 44 5.30 16.09 9.42
CA ARG A 44 6.58 15.55 8.91
C ARG A 44 7.58 15.19 10.00
N ALA A 45 7.60 15.95 11.10
CA ALA A 45 8.49 15.67 12.24
C ALA A 45 8.17 14.36 12.96
N LYS A 46 6.96 13.83 12.78
CA LYS A 46 6.51 12.54 13.36
C LYS A 46 6.71 11.35 12.41
N ALA A 47 7.18 11.59 11.18
CA ALA A 47 7.40 10.54 10.19
C ALA A 47 8.43 9.50 10.66
N PRO A 48 8.36 8.25 10.14
CA PRO A 48 9.40 7.26 10.35
C PRO A 48 10.78 7.78 9.92
N VAL A 49 11.80 7.42 10.69
CA VAL A 49 13.20 7.73 10.36
C VAL A 49 14.02 6.46 10.20
N ILE A 50 15.05 6.52 9.35
CA ILE A 50 16.01 5.43 9.19
C ILE A 50 17.17 5.68 10.13
N GLU A 51 17.48 4.67 10.93
CA GLU A 51 18.68 4.58 11.75
C GLU A 51 19.65 3.55 11.16
N HIS A 52 20.88 3.93 10.91
CA HIS A 52 21.90 3.02 10.41
C HIS A 52 22.54 2.23 11.56
N GLY A 53 22.37 0.92 11.54
CA GLY A 53 22.98 0.01 12.51
C GLY A 53 24.22 -0.69 11.97
N GLU A 54 24.83 -1.53 12.79
CA GLU A 54 26.05 -2.26 12.43
C GLU A 54 25.77 -3.28 11.30
N ASP A 55 24.73 -4.14 11.48
CA ASP A 55 24.40 -5.21 10.53
C ASP A 55 23.35 -4.83 9.50
N CYS A 56 22.42 -3.96 9.84
CA CYS A 56 21.30 -3.55 8.98
C CYS A 56 20.79 -2.16 9.38
N ASP A 57 19.99 -1.57 8.53
CA ASP A 57 19.26 -0.35 8.85
C ASP A 57 17.96 -0.68 9.61
N TYR A 58 17.45 0.30 10.34
CA TYR A 58 16.25 0.19 11.15
C TYR A 58 15.27 1.30 10.81
N ILE A 59 14.00 0.96 10.78
CA ILE A 59 12.89 1.93 10.73
C ILE A 59 12.48 2.23 12.16
N CYS A 60 12.63 3.48 12.59
CA CYS A 60 12.23 3.97 13.90
C CYS A 60 10.96 4.80 13.76
N PHE A 61 9.90 4.39 14.46
CA PHE A 61 8.60 5.04 14.42
C PHE A 61 7.82 4.82 15.71
N GLU A 62 7.33 5.90 16.34
CA GLU A 62 6.55 5.88 17.59
C GLU A 62 7.17 4.98 18.68
N GLY A 63 8.45 5.15 18.92
CA GLY A 63 9.21 4.38 19.92
C GLY A 63 9.52 2.93 19.54
N ASN A 64 9.06 2.46 18.38
CA ASN A 64 9.42 1.15 17.85
C ASN A 64 10.64 1.26 16.94
N ARG A 65 11.51 0.25 17.00
CA ARG A 65 12.70 0.11 16.18
C ARG A 65 12.67 -1.27 15.50
N ARG A 66 12.52 -1.29 14.18
CA ARG A 66 12.40 -2.53 13.40
C ARG A 66 13.48 -2.59 12.33
N PRO A 67 14.11 -3.75 12.10
CA PRO A 67 15.07 -3.89 11.01
C PRO A 67 14.36 -3.68 9.66
N VAL A 68 15.09 -3.10 8.73
CA VAL A 68 14.65 -3.03 7.33
C VAL A 68 14.59 -4.44 6.76
N MET A 69 13.37 -4.87 6.42
CA MET A 69 13.15 -6.19 5.83
C MET A 69 13.45 -6.16 4.34
N MET A 70 14.11 -7.21 3.87
CA MET A 70 14.57 -7.32 2.49
C MET A 70 13.71 -8.26 1.63
N ILE A 71 12.69 -8.89 2.23
CA ILE A 71 11.99 -10.02 1.62
C ILE A 71 11.37 -9.69 0.26
N ASN A 72 10.80 -8.49 0.14
CA ASN A 72 10.15 -8.02 -1.11
C ASN A 72 11.15 -7.38 -2.10
N ASN A 73 12.42 -7.26 -1.73
CA ASN A 73 13.42 -6.50 -2.47
C ASN A 73 14.60 -7.33 -2.97
N GLN A 74 14.39 -8.64 -3.19
CA GLN A 74 15.46 -9.57 -3.53
C GLN A 74 15.23 -10.35 -4.82
N ALA A 75 14.42 -9.84 -5.74
CA ALA A 75 14.22 -10.45 -7.04
C ALA A 75 15.57 -10.73 -7.73
N GLY A 76 15.73 -11.93 -8.24
CA GLY A 76 16.96 -12.40 -8.86
C GLY A 76 18.07 -12.85 -7.89
N ARG A 77 17.85 -12.77 -6.57
CA ARG A 77 18.77 -13.33 -5.57
C ARG A 77 18.27 -14.68 -5.07
N ALA A 78 19.19 -15.61 -4.85
CA ALA A 78 18.86 -16.94 -4.36
C ALA A 78 19.97 -17.50 -3.47
N GLY A 79 19.62 -18.50 -2.67
CA GLY A 79 20.56 -19.23 -1.82
C GLY A 79 21.25 -18.32 -0.79
N LYS A 80 22.57 -18.36 -0.73
CA LYS A 80 23.38 -17.58 0.23
C LYS A 80 23.30 -16.05 0.06
N ASP A 81 22.85 -15.60 -1.08
CA ASP A 81 22.74 -14.16 -1.38
C ASP A 81 21.40 -13.59 -0.91
N PHE A 82 20.48 -14.46 -0.44
CA PHE A 82 19.21 -14.06 0.16
C PHE A 82 19.42 -13.55 1.59
N LYS A 83 18.88 -12.37 1.87
CA LYS A 83 18.95 -11.75 3.20
C LYS A 83 17.55 -11.43 3.71
N MET A 84 17.23 -11.77 4.96
CA MET A 84 15.96 -11.39 5.59
C MET A 84 15.92 -9.91 5.97
N LYS A 85 17.04 -9.34 6.38
CA LYS A 85 17.21 -7.94 6.77
C LYS A 85 18.46 -7.36 6.11
N GLY A 86 18.51 -6.05 5.93
CA GLY A 86 19.64 -5.40 5.28
C GLY A 86 19.59 -3.88 5.36
N ARG A 87 20.28 -3.23 4.45
CA ARG A 87 20.32 -1.77 4.37
C ARG A 87 19.34 -1.26 3.31
N VAL A 88 18.82 -0.06 3.54
CA VAL A 88 17.96 0.62 2.54
C VAL A 88 18.68 0.72 1.18
N SER A 89 20.00 1.00 1.20
CA SER A 89 20.80 1.08 -0.03
C SER A 89 20.97 -0.24 -0.78
N GLU A 90 20.66 -1.38 -0.15
CA GLU A 90 20.72 -2.71 -0.76
C GLU A 90 19.35 -3.14 -1.34
N GLN A 91 18.29 -2.40 -1.05
CA GLN A 91 16.97 -2.69 -1.59
C GLN A 91 16.96 -2.47 -3.10
N ARG A 92 16.33 -3.40 -3.81
CA ARG A 92 15.98 -3.16 -5.21
C ARG A 92 14.91 -2.05 -5.22
N ASN A 93 15.16 -1.01 -6.02
CA ASN A 93 14.29 0.17 -6.05
C ASN A 93 12.94 -0.18 -6.70
N THR A 94 12.08 -0.93 -5.99
CA THR A 94 10.74 -1.32 -6.45
C THR A 94 9.80 -0.12 -6.59
N TYR A 95 10.15 1.00 -5.94
CA TYR A 95 9.48 2.28 -6.06
C TYR A 95 9.90 3.10 -7.30
N ASP A 96 10.89 2.65 -8.06
CA ASP A 96 11.26 3.28 -9.33
C ASP A 96 10.37 2.70 -10.43
N PRO A 97 9.44 3.50 -11.01
CA PRO A 97 8.49 2.98 -12.00
C PRO A 97 9.19 2.50 -13.27
N ALA A 98 10.31 3.11 -13.68
CA ALA A 98 11.04 2.67 -14.87
C ALA A 98 11.65 1.28 -14.67
N LYS A 99 12.21 1.02 -13.50
CA LYS A 99 12.74 -0.32 -13.17
C LYS A 99 11.63 -1.35 -13.05
N ARG A 100 10.50 -0.99 -12.45
CA ARG A 100 9.33 -1.86 -12.38
C ARG A 100 8.85 -2.26 -13.78
N LEU A 101 8.71 -1.31 -14.68
CA LEU A 101 8.28 -1.56 -16.05
C LEU A 101 9.28 -2.45 -16.81
N ALA A 102 10.58 -2.22 -16.62
CA ALA A 102 11.61 -3.07 -17.22
C ALA A 102 11.56 -4.51 -16.70
N ASP A 103 11.27 -4.72 -15.41
CA ASP A 103 11.08 -6.05 -14.84
C ASP A 103 9.83 -6.73 -15.41
N MET A 104 8.71 -6.01 -15.50
CA MET A 104 7.49 -6.51 -16.12
C MET A 104 7.72 -6.90 -17.58
N ASP A 105 8.47 -6.08 -18.34
CA ASP A 105 8.83 -6.40 -19.73
C ASP A 105 9.70 -7.66 -19.83
N LEU A 106 10.63 -7.85 -18.87
CA LEU A 106 11.46 -9.04 -18.81
C LEU A 106 10.64 -10.30 -18.53
N ASP A 107 9.66 -10.21 -17.63
CA ASP A 107 8.80 -11.32 -17.23
C ASP A 107 7.62 -11.53 -18.21
N GLY A 108 7.37 -10.59 -19.12
CA GLY A 108 6.26 -10.65 -20.07
C GLY A 108 4.91 -10.25 -19.50
N ILE A 109 4.90 -9.49 -18.41
CA ILE A 109 3.69 -8.99 -17.76
C ILE A 109 3.26 -7.69 -18.43
N ASP A 110 2.03 -7.63 -18.93
CA ASP A 110 1.49 -6.45 -19.59
C ASP A 110 0.92 -5.45 -18.60
N GLN A 111 0.20 -5.92 -17.61
CA GLN A 111 -0.52 -5.11 -16.63
C GLN A 111 -0.40 -5.70 -15.22
N ALA A 112 -0.45 -4.86 -14.20
CA ALA A 112 -0.34 -5.30 -12.81
C ALA A 112 -1.22 -4.50 -11.85
N ILE A 113 -1.89 -5.19 -10.93
CA ILE A 113 -2.47 -4.58 -9.72
C ILE A 113 -1.35 -4.44 -8.70
N CYS A 114 -1.13 -3.21 -8.24
CA CYS A 114 0.02 -2.86 -7.41
C CYS A 114 -0.40 -2.60 -5.98
N PHE A 115 -0.07 -3.53 -5.10
CA PHE A 115 -0.23 -3.39 -3.66
C PHE A 115 1.02 -2.74 -3.07
N GLY A 116 0.86 -1.75 -2.23
CA GLY A 116 1.98 -1.06 -1.59
C GLY A 116 2.10 -1.34 -0.11
N GLY A 117 3.18 -0.84 0.49
CA GLY A 117 3.43 -0.97 1.92
C GLY A 117 2.43 -0.25 2.82
N GLY A 118 1.51 0.51 2.25
CA GLY A 118 0.38 1.15 2.93
C GLY A 118 0.72 2.39 3.77
N PRO A 119 -0.31 2.99 4.34
CA PRO A 119 -0.20 4.14 5.24
C PRO A 119 0.45 3.79 6.59
N LEU A 120 0.76 4.82 7.38
CA LEU A 120 1.33 4.66 8.72
C LEU A 120 0.25 4.23 9.72
N GLY A 121 0.51 3.15 10.44
CA GLY A 121 -0.33 2.73 11.56
C GLY A 121 -0.03 3.52 12.83
N SER A 122 -0.31 4.82 12.83
CA SER A 122 -0.03 5.71 13.95
C SER A 122 -1.09 5.64 15.04
N PHE A 123 -0.68 5.85 16.31
CA PHE A 123 -1.61 6.10 17.42
C PHE A 123 -2.13 7.56 17.41
N ASP A 124 -1.39 8.48 16.81
CA ASP A 124 -1.83 9.85 16.55
C ASP A 124 -2.83 9.83 15.37
N ASN A 125 -4.09 10.16 15.63
CA ASN A 125 -5.14 10.08 14.63
C ASN A 125 -4.93 11.04 13.46
N ASP A 126 -4.39 12.22 13.71
CA ASP A 126 -4.11 13.20 12.65
C ASP A 126 -3.00 12.69 11.72
N LEU A 127 -1.96 12.11 12.29
CA LEU A 127 -0.89 11.47 11.50
C LEU A 127 -1.42 10.24 10.75
N TYR A 128 -2.26 9.43 11.40
CA TYR A 128 -2.90 8.28 10.78
C TYR A 128 -3.66 8.70 9.52
N ILE A 129 -4.62 9.61 9.62
CA ILE A 129 -5.41 10.09 8.48
C ILE A 129 -4.53 10.76 7.42
N ALA A 130 -3.60 11.63 7.83
CA ALA A 130 -2.67 12.30 6.92
C ALA A 130 -1.81 11.30 6.12
N SER A 131 -1.48 10.16 6.72
CA SER A 131 -0.69 9.12 6.04
C SER A 131 -1.47 8.41 4.93
N PHE A 132 -2.78 8.20 5.08
CA PHE A 132 -3.64 7.66 4.02
C PHE A 132 -3.69 8.61 2.81
N GLU A 133 -3.82 9.90 3.04
CA GLU A 133 -3.80 10.93 2.01
C GLU A 133 -2.41 10.99 1.33
N GLY A 134 -1.36 10.99 2.12
CA GLY A 134 0.02 11.03 1.62
C GLY A 134 0.36 9.81 0.77
N TYR A 135 0.04 8.62 1.26
CA TYR A 135 0.24 7.38 0.51
C TYR A 135 -0.54 7.37 -0.80
N SER A 136 -1.83 7.76 -0.77
CA SER A 136 -2.66 7.77 -1.97
C SER A 136 -2.11 8.69 -3.05
N ARG A 137 -1.61 9.87 -2.69
CA ARG A 137 -0.95 10.77 -3.64
C ARG A 137 0.32 10.16 -4.21
N TRP A 138 1.19 9.63 -3.35
CA TRP A 138 2.43 9.01 -3.78
C TRP A 138 2.20 7.86 -4.78
N VAL A 139 1.30 6.93 -4.47
CA VAL A 139 1.10 5.75 -5.32
C VAL A 139 0.43 6.11 -6.66
N MET A 140 -0.42 7.14 -6.69
CA MET A 140 -0.98 7.65 -7.94
C MET A 140 0.07 8.37 -8.79
N ASP A 141 0.94 9.19 -8.18
CA ASP A 141 2.06 9.84 -8.87
C ASP A 141 2.99 8.77 -9.46
N TRP A 142 3.29 7.73 -8.69
CA TRP A 142 4.10 6.60 -9.13
C TRP A 142 3.45 5.86 -10.31
N ALA A 143 2.16 5.51 -10.22
CA ALA A 143 1.43 4.78 -11.26
C ALA A 143 1.18 5.61 -12.53
N SER A 144 1.18 6.95 -12.41
CA SER A 144 1.00 7.87 -13.55
C SER A 144 2.09 7.74 -14.62
N ASN A 145 3.23 7.11 -14.31
CA ASN A 145 4.29 6.81 -15.27
C ASN A 145 3.88 5.78 -16.33
N ALA A 146 2.89 4.92 -16.03
CA ALA A 146 2.32 3.97 -16.98
C ALA A 146 0.87 3.63 -16.59
N PRO A 147 -0.09 4.55 -16.78
CA PRO A 147 -1.46 4.43 -16.25
C PRO A 147 -2.26 3.29 -16.89
N HIS A 148 -1.80 2.73 -18.02
CA HIS A 148 -2.43 1.57 -18.67
C HIS A 148 -1.78 0.24 -18.27
N ARG A 149 -0.73 0.26 -17.45
CA ARG A 149 -0.01 -0.92 -17.00
C ARG A 149 0.01 -1.09 -15.49
N LEU A 150 0.01 0.01 -14.74
CA LEU A 150 0.15 0.03 -13.29
C LEU A 150 -1.17 0.49 -12.65
N PHE A 151 -1.86 -0.42 -11.98
CA PHE A 151 -3.13 -0.17 -11.32
C PHE A 151 -2.94 -0.17 -9.80
N PRO A 152 -2.77 1.01 -9.17
CA PRO A 152 -2.51 1.08 -7.74
C PRO A 152 -3.76 0.74 -6.92
N VAL A 153 -3.55 0.06 -5.80
CA VAL A 153 -4.56 -0.18 -4.77
C VAL A 153 -4.48 0.96 -3.75
N GLY A 154 -5.61 1.63 -3.53
CA GLY A 154 -5.74 2.60 -2.46
C GLY A 154 -5.96 1.91 -1.11
N HIS A 155 -5.75 2.63 -0.03
CA HIS A 155 -6.09 2.17 1.32
C HIS A 155 -7.11 3.11 1.95
N ALA A 156 -8.07 2.57 2.69
CA ALA A 156 -9.05 3.39 3.40
C ALA A 156 -8.85 3.28 4.91
N PRO A 157 -8.86 4.41 5.66
CA PRO A 157 -8.88 4.37 7.11
C PRO A 157 -10.20 3.73 7.58
N MET A 158 -10.19 2.99 8.70
CA MET A 158 -11.38 2.29 9.19
C MET A 158 -11.61 2.50 10.69
N ARG A 159 -11.19 3.65 11.22
CA ARG A 159 -11.46 4.04 12.60
C ARG A 159 -12.81 4.73 12.78
N ASP A 160 -13.28 5.38 11.71
CA ASP A 160 -14.57 6.05 11.63
C ASP A 160 -15.18 5.82 10.26
N ILE A 161 -16.44 5.37 10.20
CA ILE A 161 -17.09 5.01 8.93
C ILE A 161 -17.34 6.22 8.03
N ASP A 162 -17.67 7.38 8.61
CA ASP A 162 -17.96 8.59 7.82
C ASP A 162 -16.65 9.17 7.26
N GLU A 163 -15.55 9.11 8.01
CA GLU A 163 -14.21 9.44 7.49
C GLU A 163 -13.80 8.44 6.39
N THR A 164 -14.04 7.14 6.59
CA THR A 164 -13.78 6.12 5.56
C THR A 164 -14.51 6.44 4.27
N ILE A 165 -15.82 6.74 4.35
CA ILE A 165 -16.65 7.09 3.18
C ILE A 165 -16.11 8.35 2.48
N SER A 166 -15.75 9.36 3.26
CA SER A 166 -15.18 10.60 2.74
C SER A 166 -13.86 10.33 2.00
N HIS A 167 -13.01 9.47 2.57
CA HIS A 167 -11.74 9.07 1.97
C HIS A 167 -11.94 8.24 0.70
N VAL A 168 -12.83 7.26 0.70
CA VAL A 168 -13.17 6.44 -0.49
C VAL A 168 -13.64 7.34 -1.66
N LYS A 169 -14.47 8.33 -1.40
CA LYS A 169 -14.89 9.30 -2.43
C LYS A 169 -13.72 10.13 -2.97
N ARG A 170 -12.73 10.46 -2.11
CA ARG A 170 -11.50 11.12 -2.58
C ARG A 170 -10.67 10.20 -3.46
N LEU A 171 -10.51 8.93 -3.07
CA LEU A 171 -9.81 7.92 -3.87
C LEU A 171 -10.47 7.74 -5.25
N ALA A 172 -11.80 7.64 -5.29
CA ALA A 172 -12.55 7.55 -6.56
C ALA A 172 -12.26 8.75 -7.48
N LYS A 173 -12.26 9.98 -6.94
CA LYS A 173 -11.93 11.21 -7.69
C LYS A 173 -10.48 11.23 -8.16
N MET A 174 -9.55 10.63 -7.43
CA MET A 174 -8.16 10.48 -7.84
C MET A 174 -7.98 9.42 -8.94
N GLY A 175 -8.99 8.59 -9.20
CA GLY A 175 -8.96 7.57 -10.25
C GLY A 175 -8.71 6.14 -9.76
N PHE A 176 -8.65 5.92 -8.46
CA PHE A 176 -8.58 4.55 -7.94
C PHE A 176 -9.80 3.73 -8.34
N ARG A 177 -9.56 2.46 -8.64
CA ARG A 177 -10.60 1.47 -8.97
C ARG A 177 -10.64 0.31 -7.98
N MET A 178 -9.65 0.23 -7.11
CA MET A 178 -9.54 -0.78 -6.06
C MET A 178 -9.08 -0.13 -4.75
N VAL A 179 -9.67 -0.57 -3.65
CA VAL A 179 -9.34 -0.12 -2.30
C VAL A 179 -9.17 -1.32 -1.38
N GLN A 180 -8.06 -1.34 -0.64
CA GLN A 180 -7.85 -2.28 0.44
C GLN A 180 -8.46 -1.75 1.73
N LEU A 181 -9.30 -2.57 2.34
CA LEU A 181 -9.83 -2.35 3.68
C LEU A 181 -9.03 -3.21 4.67
N PRO A 182 -8.90 -2.80 5.94
CA PRO A 182 -8.38 -3.69 6.98
C PRO A 182 -9.20 -4.98 7.05
N ALA A 183 -8.58 -6.11 7.39
CA ALA A 183 -9.29 -7.39 7.53
C ALA A 183 -10.46 -7.31 8.53
N PHE A 184 -10.37 -6.43 9.52
CA PHE A 184 -11.41 -6.16 10.51
C PHE A 184 -11.64 -4.66 10.66
N PRO A 185 -12.91 -4.20 10.82
CA PRO A 185 -13.18 -2.81 11.16
C PRO A 185 -12.53 -2.46 12.49
N GLN A 186 -12.03 -1.23 12.61
CA GLN A 186 -11.49 -0.75 13.87
C GLN A 186 -12.63 -0.13 14.69
N ASN A 187 -12.74 -0.53 15.94
CA ASN A 187 -13.62 0.16 16.90
C ASN A 187 -12.89 1.40 17.45
N PRO A 188 -13.38 2.63 17.19
CA PRO A 188 -12.72 3.85 17.67
C PRO A 188 -12.50 3.89 19.18
N GLU A 189 -13.44 3.35 19.94
CA GLU A 189 -13.34 3.32 21.42
C GLU A 189 -12.34 2.26 21.88
N ALA A 190 -12.36 1.06 21.27
CA ALA A 190 -11.37 0.02 21.56
C ALA A 190 -9.96 0.48 21.19
N TRP A 191 -9.79 1.19 20.07
CA TRP A 191 -8.51 1.77 19.66
C TRP A 191 -7.95 2.74 20.69
N LYS A 192 -8.79 3.57 21.32
CA LYS A 192 -8.37 4.54 22.34
C LYS A 192 -8.04 3.87 23.68
N THR A 193 -8.70 2.78 24.02
CA THR A 193 -8.72 2.21 25.37
C THR A 193 -8.02 0.86 25.50
N SER A 194 -7.90 0.09 24.41
CA SER A 194 -7.31 -1.26 24.45
C SER A 194 -5.81 -1.20 24.74
N SER A 195 -5.41 -1.75 25.89
CA SER A 195 -4.01 -1.96 26.23
C SER A 195 -3.33 -2.97 25.30
N GLU A 196 -4.10 -3.86 24.69
CA GLU A 196 -3.58 -4.86 23.74
C GLU A 196 -3.17 -4.19 22.41
N ILE A 197 -3.99 -3.27 21.89
CA ILE A 197 -3.65 -2.46 20.73
C ILE A 197 -2.42 -1.58 21.01
N LYS A 198 -2.36 -0.96 22.18
CA LYS A 198 -1.19 -0.18 22.63
C LYS A 198 0.07 -1.01 22.80
N ASN A 199 -0.07 -2.28 23.12
CA ASN A 199 1.03 -3.25 23.26
C ASN A 199 1.38 -3.96 21.94
N MET A 200 0.58 -3.81 20.88
CA MET A 200 0.99 -4.26 19.55
C MET A 200 2.26 -3.50 19.15
N LYS A 201 3.35 -4.24 19.00
CA LYS A 201 4.69 -3.71 18.64
C LYS A 201 4.73 -3.00 17.28
N SER A 202 3.60 -2.88 16.59
CA SER A 202 3.49 -2.22 15.31
C SER A 202 2.06 -1.71 15.13
N GLY A 203 1.87 -0.38 15.24
CA GLY A 203 0.64 0.29 14.84
C GLY A 203 0.27 0.03 13.38
N GLN A 204 1.26 -0.28 12.55
CA GLN A 204 1.06 -0.66 11.14
C GLN A 204 0.26 -1.96 11.01
N VAL A 205 0.54 -2.97 11.82
CA VAL A 205 -0.23 -4.23 11.81
C VAL A 205 -1.68 -3.94 12.19
N ALA A 206 -1.91 -3.17 13.27
CA ALA A 206 -3.26 -2.81 13.70
C ALA A 206 -4.01 -1.96 12.65
N ALA A 207 -3.32 -1.09 11.90
CA ALA A 207 -3.93 -0.31 10.84
C ALA A 207 -4.33 -1.17 9.63
N GLN A 208 -3.57 -2.21 9.34
CA GLN A 208 -3.81 -3.11 8.22
C GLN A 208 -4.79 -4.24 8.57
N THR A 209 -4.71 -4.78 9.77
CA THR A 209 -5.52 -5.93 10.17
C THR A 209 -6.82 -5.56 10.87
N GLY A 210 -6.93 -4.34 11.41
CA GLY A 210 -8.06 -3.92 12.24
C GLY A 210 -8.03 -4.55 13.63
N ASP A 211 -9.17 -4.61 14.29
CA ASP A 211 -9.34 -5.17 15.63
C ASP A 211 -10.12 -6.50 15.56
N PRO A 212 -9.45 -7.66 15.60
CA PRO A 212 -10.13 -8.96 15.54
C PRO A 212 -11.00 -9.27 16.76
N GLN A 213 -10.78 -8.56 17.88
CA GLN A 213 -11.58 -8.67 19.09
C GLN A 213 -12.66 -7.57 19.20
N GLY A 214 -12.69 -6.65 18.24
CA GLY A 214 -13.67 -5.58 18.19
C GLY A 214 -15.10 -6.09 18.04
N ALA A 215 -16.05 -5.34 18.59
CA ALA A 215 -17.46 -5.65 18.45
C ALA A 215 -17.99 -5.45 17.02
N LEU A 216 -17.28 -4.67 16.19
CA LEU A 216 -17.70 -4.34 14.84
C LEU A 216 -17.28 -5.40 13.83
N GLN A 217 -18.21 -5.76 12.96
CA GLN A 217 -17.99 -6.68 11.85
C GLN A 217 -18.58 -6.10 10.57
N TYR A 218 -17.95 -6.30 9.43
CA TYR A 218 -18.38 -5.75 8.15
C TYR A 218 -19.77 -6.14 7.68
N TYR A 219 -20.37 -7.20 8.21
CA TYR A 219 -21.73 -7.61 7.91
C TYR A 219 -22.81 -6.83 8.66
N GLN A 220 -22.42 -5.99 9.62
CA GLN A 220 -23.35 -5.20 10.43
C GLN A 220 -23.94 -4.04 9.62
N PRO A 221 -25.22 -3.65 9.88
CA PRO A 221 -25.94 -2.66 9.09
C PRO A 221 -25.26 -1.27 9.03
N GLU A 222 -24.45 -0.90 10.01
CA GLU A 222 -23.71 0.35 10.00
C GLU A 222 -22.74 0.49 8.82
N PHE A 223 -22.31 -0.62 8.21
CA PHE A 223 -21.47 -0.62 7.03
C PHE A 223 -22.23 -0.53 5.70
N ASP A 224 -23.57 -0.65 5.69
CA ASP A 224 -24.35 -0.59 4.47
C ASP A 224 -24.12 0.71 3.69
N LYS A 225 -23.96 1.84 4.40
CA LYS A 225 -23.64 3.13 3.78
C LYS A 225 -22.26 3.14 3.10
N LEU A 226 -21.28 2.39 3.60
CA LEU A 226 -19.97 2.23 2.97
C LEU A 226 -20.09 1.36 1.72
N TRP A 227 -20.79 0.23 1.81
CA TRP A 227 -20.99 -0.66 0.67
C TRP A 227 -21.71 0.05 -0.47
N LYS A 228 -22.73 0.85 -0.13
CA LYS A 228 -23.43 1.66 -1.12
C LYS A 228 -22.49 2.63 -1.84
N VAL A 229 -21.63 3.32 -1.12
CA VAL A 229 -20.68 4.28 -1.74
C VAL A 229 -19.66 3.56 -2.63
N LEU A 230 -19.10 2.44 -2.19
CA LEU A 230 -18.20 1.64 -3.00
C LEU A 230 -18.84 1.17 -4.31
N CYS A 231 -20.10 0.73 -4.25
CA CYS A 231 -20.86 0.37 -5.44
C CYS A 231 -21.13 1.58 -6.35
N ASP A 232 -21.59 2.71 -5.78
CA ASP A 232 -21.93 3.92 -6.54
C ASP A 232 -20.68 4.48 -7.26
N GLU A 233 -19.50 4.40 -6.63
CA GLU A 233 -18.22 4.87 -7.19
C GLU A 233 -17.52 3.79 -8.08
N GLY A 234 -18.07 2.58 -8.16
CA GLY A 234 -17.51 1.49 -8.96
C GLY A 234 -16.14 1.01 -8.46
N ILE A 235 -15.92 1.00 -7.14
CA ILE A 235 -14.67 0.59 -6.50
C ILE A 235 -14.74 -0.87 -6.09
N VAL A 236 -13.76 -1.66 -6.51
CA VAL A 236 -13.52 -3.03 -6.05
C VAL A 236 -12.82 -3.00 -4.69
N ILE A 237 -13.22 -3.88 -3.79
CA ILE A 237 -12.58 -4.01 -2.47
C ILE A 237 -11.68 -5.24 -2.40
N THR A 238 -10.63 -5.12 -1.58
CA THR A 238 -9.76 -6.22 -1.16
C THR A 238 -9.48 -6.09 0.34
N PHE A 239 -9.02 -7.15 0.99
CA PHE A 239 -8.71 -7.23 2.42
C PHE A 239 -7.27 -7.68 2.64
#